data_0006139c208c72eca3e93d7f143a21bb
#
_entry.id   0006139c208c72eca3e93d7f143a21bb
#
_cell.length_a   1.000
_cell.length_b   1.000
_cell.length_c   1.000
_cell.angle_alpha   90.00
_cell.angle_beta   90.00
_cell.angle_gamma   90.00
#
_symmetry.space_group_name_H-M   'P 1'
#
loop_
_entity.id
_entity.type
_entity.pdbx_description
1 polymer ?
#
loop_
_entity_poly.entity_id
_entity_poly.type
_entity_poly.pdbx_seq_one_letter_code
_entity_poly.pdbx_strand_id
1 'polypeptide(L)'
;MNTAKEALDVLKDSQAELQAGWKAAFDGTITECDLKAGEQSTLVSKGIKLENTNKMVVTISLGEYDIHKVKVGMAATISTAYGKYNGEIATIAPTATGGSSSSIMDSVGSMAGISGLSSLTDSGAGVECTVTVDNPDSNIIVGFDADVQIITGTYNNVTSVPIESISLEKDGKYVYLYNEKENTVTKTAVTTGATSDTAYQVTGGLKVGDKIVATPASDYKEDTFKVKVVDKATAKAKAASGK
;
A
#
# COMPACT_ATOMS: atom_id res chain seq x y z
N MET A 1 -9.45 29.39 -56.08
CA MET A 1 -8.64 30.46 -55.44
C MET A 1 -8.73 30.47 -53.92
N ASN A 2 -9.80 29.98 -53.28
CA ASN A 2 -9.95 29.97 -51.84
C ASN A 2 -9.05 28.92 -51.15
N THR A 3 -8.94 27.71 -51.69
CA THR A 3 -8.14 26.62 -51.10
C THR A 3 -6.65 26.93 -50.97
N ALA A 4 -6.09 27.73 -51.91
CA ALA A 4 -4.66 28.14 -51.83
C ALA A 4 -4.43 29.22 -50.76
N LYS A 5 -5.44 30.07 -50.52
CA LYS A 5 -5.40 31.04 -49.42
C LYS A 5 -5.49 30.38 -48.06
N GLU A 6 -6.44 29.46 -47.92
CA GLU A 6 -6.61 28.68 -46.68
C GLU A 6 -5.36 27.87 -46.33
N ALA A 7 -4.72 27.22 -47.30
CA ALA A 7 -3.48 26.51 -47.12
C ALA A 7 -2.30 27.45 -46.71
N LEU A 8 -2.30 28.65 -47.26
CA LEU A 8 -1.24 29.64 -46.90
C LEU A 8 -1.46 30.18 -45.48
N ASP A 9 -2.68 30.40 -45.07
CA ASP A 9 -3.00 30.88 -43.73
C ASP A 9 -2.66 29.83 -42.67
N VAL A 10 -3.00 28.56 -42.91
CA VAL A 10 -2.58 27.42 -42.05
C VAL A 10 -1.06 27.32 -41.92
N LEU A 11 -0.32 27.51 -43.01
CA LEU A 11 1.13 27.50 -42.97
C LEU A 11 1.70 28.69 -42.20
N LYS A 12 1.12 29.88 -42.31
CA LYS A 12 1.51 31.05 -41.55
C LYS A 12 1.22 30.89 -40.06
N ASP A 13 0.09 30.33 -39.71
CA ASP A 13 -0.28 30.05 -38.30
C ASP A 13 0.67 29.02 -37.70
N SER A 14 0.96 27.94 -38.42
CA SER A 14 1.97 26.94 -37.99
C SER A 14 3.38 27.56 -37.86
N GLN A 15 3.77 28.47 -38.76
CA GLN A 15 5.04 29.17 -38.67
C GLN A 15 5.08 30.12 -37.46
N ALA A 16 3.98 30.81 -37.17
CA ALA A 16 3.89 31.69 -36.01
C ALA A 16 3.96 30.90 -34.69
N GLU A 17 3.30 29.73 -34.61
CA GLU A 17 3.41 28.85 -33.46
C GLU A 17 4.81 28.31 -33.24
N LEU A 18 5.51 27.91 -34.30
CA LEU A 18 6.91 27.48 -34.24
C LEU A 18 7.86 28.59 -33.79
N GLN A 19 7.60 29.83 -34.24
CA GLN A 19 8.41 31.02 -33.87
C GLN A 19 8.13 31.48 -32.43
N ALA A 20 6.89 31.29 -31.93
CA ALA A 20 6.53 31.58 -30.55
C ALA A 20 7.21 30.63 -29.53
N GLY A 21 7.73 29.53 -30.04
CA GLY A 21 8.31 28.46 -29.22
C GLY A 21 7.27 27.67 -28.44
N TRP A 22 7.68 26.53 -27.97
CA TRP A 22 6.83 25.70 -27.14
C TRP A 22 6.69 26.29 -25.74
N LYS A 23 5.47 26.39 -25.25
CA LYS A 23 5.16 26.80 -23.87
C LYS A 23 4.60 25.64 -23.10
N ALA A 24 5.07 25.47 -21.87
CA ALA A 24 4.52 24.46 -20.96
C ALA A 24 3.04 24.74 -20.68
N ALA A 25 2.21 23.71 -20.71
CA ALA A 25 0.78 23.81 -20.42
C ALA A 25 0.50 23.99 -18.91
N PHE A 26 1.45 23.63 -18.05
CA PHE A 26 1.36 23.75 -16.61
C PHE A 26 2.76 23.90 -16.00
N ASP A 27 2.82 24.32 -14.73
CA ASP A 27 4.07 24.43 -13.98
C ASP A 27 4.53 23.03 -13.55
N GLY A 28 5.78 22.69 -13.82
CA GLY A 28 6.33 21.36 -13.51
C GLY A 28 7.83 21.28 -13.72
N THR A 29 8.37 20.10 -13.50
CA THR A 29 9.79 19.78 -13.70
C THR A 29 9.96 18.97 -14.99
N ILE A 30 10.93 19.35 -15.80
CA ILE A 30 11.29 18.56 -16.98
C ILE A 30 12.10 17.36 -16.49
N THR A 31 11.57 16.16 -16.67
CA THR A 31 12.20 14.91 -16.27
C THR A 31 12.94 14.21 -17.42
N GLU A 32 12.55 14.49 -18.65
CA GLU A 32 13.17 13.90 -19.83
C GLU A 32 13.20 14.95 -20.97
N CYS A 33 14.32 15.11 -21.65
CA CYS A 33 14.46 15.99 -22.78
C CYS A 33 15.38 15.34 -23.84
N ASP A 34 14.77 14.79 -24.87
CA ASP A 34 15.47 14.12 -25.99
C ASP A 34 15.72 15.06 -27.18
N LEU A 35 15.35 16.35 -27.06
CA LEU A 35 15.52 17.29 -28.13
C LEU A 35 16.91 17.89 -28.11
N LYS A 36 17.60 17.88 -29.26
CA LYS A 36 18.88 18.54 -29.46
C LYS A 36 18.76 19.63 -30.52
N ALA A 37 19.40 20.74 -30.27
CA ALA A 37 19.41 21.84 -31.23
C ALA A 37 20.08 21.42 -32.56
N GLY A 38 19.38 21.65 -33.68
CA GLY A 38 19.85 21.28 -35.01
C GLY A 38 19.57 19.86 -35.45
N GLU A 39 18.99 18.99 -34.60
CA GLU A 39 18.53 17.69 -35.00
C GLU A 39 17.07 17.75 -35.50
N GLN A 40 16.77 16.93 -36.50
CA GLN A 40 15.40 16.79 -37.01
C GLN A 40 14.62 15.87 -36.09
N SER A 41 13.55 16.36 -35.44
CA SER A 41 12.66 15.54 -34.63
C SER A 41 11.84 14.60 -35.54
N THR A 42 11.78 13.35 -35.16
CA THR A 42 10.99 12.32 -35.86
C THR A 42 9.79 11.93 -34.99
N LEU A 43 8.81 11.25 -35.56
CA LEU A 43 7.65 10.74 -34.83
C LEU A 43 8.01 9.74 -33.71
N VAL A 44 9.24 9.24 -33.72
CA VAL A 44 9.77 8.30 -32.71
C VAL A 44 10.52 9.03 -31.58
N SER A 45 10.85 10.33 -31.76
CA SER A 45 11.51 11.11 -30.71
C SER A 45 10.52 11.37 -29.57
N LYS A 46 10.92 11.04 -28.33
CA LYS A 46 10.06 11.22 -27.14
C LYS A 46 9.78 12.68 -26.79
N GLY A 47 10.59 13.61 -27.28
CA GLY A 47 10.40 15.04 -27.06
C GLY A 47 10.78 15.47 -25.64
N ILE A 48 9.89 16.25 -25.01
CA ILE A 48 10.09 16.77 -23.64
C ILE A 48 8.99 16.16 -22.75
N LYS A 49 9.39 15.58 -21.63
CA LYS A 49 8.48 15.09 -20.59
C LYS A 49 8.46 16.09 -19.44
N LEU A 50 7.28 16.65 -19.19
CA LEU A 50 7.04 17.58 -18.09
C LEU A 50 6.16 16.89 -17.05
N GLU A 51 6.59 16.89 -15.80
CA GLU A 51 5.88 16.28 -14.69
C GLU A 51 5.53 17.32 -13.63
N ASN A 52 4.31 17.21 -13.09
CA ASN A 52 3.88 18.07 -12.00
C ASN A 52 4.24 17.42 -10.66
N THR A 53 5.31 17.87 -10.05
CA THR A 53 5.82 17.37 -8.77
C THR A 53 5.01 17.83 -7.56
N ASN A 54 4.10 18.80 -7.73
CA ASN A 54 3.22 19.26 -6.65
C ASN A 54 1.97 18.38 -6.46
N LYS A 55 1.67 17.52 -7.44
CA LYS A 55 0.56 16.58 -7.40
C LYS A 55 1.09 15.19 -7.68
N MET A 56 1.44 14.48 -6.62
CA MET A 56 1.92 13.11 -6.72
C MET A 56 0.79 12.14 -6.44
N VAL A 57 0.82 11.03 -7.15
CA VAL A 57 -0.12 9.93 -6.98
C VAL A 57 0.64 8.61 -6.88
N VAL A 58 0.12 7.70 -6.08
CA VAL A 58 0.60 6.32 -5.99
C VAL A 58 -0.46 5.42 -6.60
N THR A 59 -0.06 4.59 -7.54
CA THR A 59 -0.94 3.62 -8.16
C THR A 59 -0.73 2.27 -7.47
N ILE A 60 -1.83 1.68 -7.00
CA ILE A 60 -1.84 0.35 -6.36
C ILE A 60 -2.80 -0.57 -7.08
N SER A 61 -2.55 -1.87 -7.00
CA SER A 61 -3.45 -2.90 -7.50
C SER A 61 -4.09 -3.62 -6.32
N LEU A 62 -5.41 -3.62 -6.25
CA LEU A 62 -6.19 -4.28 -5.21
C LEU A 62 -6.81 -5.57 -5.74
N GLY A 63 -6.69 -6.64 -4.97
CA GLY A 63 -7.33 -7.91 -5.28
C GLY A 63 -8.85 -7.88 -5.12
N GLU A 64 -9.52 -8.89 -5.67
CA GLU A 64 -10.99 -9.04 -5.64
C GLU A 64 -11.59 -8.96 -4.23
N TYR A 65 -10.93 -9.56 -3.24
CA TYR A 65 -11.42 -9.58 -1.86
C TYR A 65 -11.28 -8.26 -1.11
N ASP A 66 -10.35 -7.41 -1.52
CA ASP A 66 -10.06 -6.15 -0.84
C ASP A 66 -10.78 -4.96 -1.44
N ILE A 67 -11.08 -5.01 -2.74
CA ILE A 67 -11.77 -3.91 -3.44
C ILE A 67 -13.14 -3.57 -2.82
N HIS A 68 -13.86 -4.56 -2.30
CA HIS A 68 -15.16 -4.34 -1.67
C HIS A 68 -15.10 -3.56 -0.35
N LYS A 69 -13.92 -3.51 0.29
CA LYS A 69 -13.69 -2.81 1.55
C LYS A 69 -13.27 -1.36 1.32
N VAL A 70 -12.87 -1.01 0.10
CA VAL A 70 -12.23 0.24 -0.26
C VAL A 70 -13.20 1.13 -1.02
N LYS A 71 -13.19 2.44 -0.71
CA LYS A 71 -14.02 3.46 -1.37
C LYS A 71 -13.20 4.71 -1.64
N VAL A 72 -13.59 5.43 -2.69
CA VAL A 72 -13.03 6.76 -2.99
C VAL A 72 -13.22 7.69 -1.78
N GLY A 73 -12.21 8.48 -1.46
CA GLY A 73 -12.16 9.37 -0.30
C GLY A 73 -11.71 8.70 1.00
N MET A 74 -11.38 7.41 1.01
CA MET A 74 -10.78 6.79 2.20
C MET A 74 -9.35 7.26 2.40
N ALA A 75 -9.01 7.52 3.66
CA ALA A 75 -7.66 7.90 4.05
C ALA A 75 -6.69 6.74 3.87
N ALA A 76 -5.50 7.07 3.43
CA ALA A 76 -4.40 6.13 3.28
C ALA A 76 -3.12 6.69 3.89
N THR A 77 -2.25 5.83 4.38
CA THR A 77 -0.89 6.16 4.79
C THR A 77 0.08 5.56 3.78
N ILE A 78 0.92 6.40 3.22
CA ILE A 78 1.91 6.04 2.21
C ILE A 78 3.27 6.03 2.89
N SER A 79 3.94 4.90 2.91
CA SER A 79 5.28 4.74 3.48
C SER A 79 6.29 4.56 2.37
N THR A 80 7.27 5.44 2.32
CA THR A 80 8.41 5.39 1.41
C THR A 80 9.69 5.16 2.18
N ALA A 81 10.80 4.93 1.50
CA ALA A 81 12.12 4.79 2.13
C ALA A 81 12.53 6.04 2.95
N TYR A 82 11.99 7.21 2.64
CA TYR A 82 12.39 8.49 3.22
C TYR A 82 11.37 9.08 4.20
N GLY A 83 10.14 8.57 4.23
CA GLY A 83 9.12 9.10 5.13
C GLY A 83 7.75 8.48 4.97
N LYS A 84 6.84 8.95 5.83
CA LYS A 84 5.43 8.58 5.79
C LYS A 84 4.61 9.81 5.41
N TYR A 85 3.69 9.62 4.50
CA TYR A 85 2.80 10.65 3.99
C TYR A 85 1.36 10.21 4.17
N ASN A 86 0.48 11.16 4.36
CA ASN A 86 -0.94 10.90 4.32
C ASN A 86 -1.45 11.10 2.90
N GLY A 87 -2.56 10.47 2.60
CA GLY A 87 -3.21 10.60 1.32
C GLY A 87 -4.62 10.07 1.36
N GLU A 88 -5.31 10.18 0.25
CA GLU A 88 -6.67 9.66 0.09
C GLU A 88 -6.82 8.92 -1.25
N ILE A 89 -7.77 8.01 -1.30
CA ILE A 89 -8.10 7.29 -2.54
C ILE A 89 -8.84 8.24 -3.48
N ALA A 90 -8.18 8.61 -4.56
CA ALA A 90 -8.74 9.51 -5.57
C ALA A 90 -9.64 8.79 -6.54
N THR A 91 -9.19 7.65 -7.08
CA THR A 91 -9.97 6.89 -8.06
C THR A 91 -9.82 5.40 -7.88
N ILE A 92 -10.85 4.67 -8.28
CA ILE A 92 -10.88 3.22 -8.37
C ILE A 92 -11.29 2.87 -9.79
N ALA A 93 -10.49 2.10 -10.51
CA ALA A 93 -10.81 1.70 -11.86
C ALA A 93 -12.07 0.82 -11.88
N PRO A 94 -12.98 1.00 -12.84
CA PRO A 94 -14.20 0.18 -12.93
C PRO A 94 -13.94 -1.24 -13.45
N THR A 95 -12.72 -1.51 -13.93
CA THR A 95 -12.33 -2.78 -14.53
C THR A 95 -11.05 -3.30 -13.87
N ALA A 96 -11.00 -4.62 -13.66
CA ALA A 96 -9.78 -5.26 -13.24
C ALA A 96 -8.79 -5.33 -14.42
N THR A 97 -7.55 -4.95 -14.16
CA THR A 97 -6.44 -5.06 -15.10
C THR A 97 -5.47 -6.10 -14.55
N GLY A 98 -4.99 -7.01 -15.37
CA GLY A 98 -4.11 -8.09 -14.91
C GLY A 98 -4.70 -9.46 -15.22
N GLY A 99 -3.87 -10.34 -15.67
CA GLY A 99 -4.21 -11.67 -16.17
C GLY A 99 -4.23 -11.78 -17.69
N SER A 100 -4.14 -10.67 -18.45
CA SER A 100 -4.13 -10.72 -19.92
C SER A 100 -3.37 -9.58 -20.61
N SER A 101 -2.35 -9.00 -19.99
CA SER A 101 -1.40 -8.20 -20.80
C SER A 101 -0.41 -9.08 -21.59
N SER A 102 -0.69 -10.37 -21.67
CA SER A 102 0.09 -11.33 -22.43
C SER A 102 -0.13 -11.24 -23.95
N SER A 103 -1.16 -10.54 -24.45
CA SER A 103 -1.48 -10.62 -25.87
C SER A 103 -0.44 -9.99 -26.81
N ILE A 104 0.29 -8.97 -26.37
CA ILE A 104 1.38 -8.39 -27.17
C ILE A 104 2.71 -9.11 -26.90
N MET A 105 2.99 -9.44 -25.65
CA MET A 105 4.21 -10.11 -25.23
C MET A 105 4.18 -11.60 -25.64
N ASP A 106 3.01 -12.24 -25.62
CA ASP A 106 2.80 -13.62 -26.08
C ASP A 106 2.97 -13.74 -27.60
N SER A 107 2.54 -12.74 -28.37
CA SER A 107 2.78 -12.69 -29.82
C SER A 107 4.26 -12.51 -30.16
N VAL A 108 5.01 -11.72 -29.38
CA VAL A 108 6.44 -11.50 -29.58
C VAL A 108 7.25 -12.68 -29.03
N GLY A 109 6.87 -13.22 -27.88
CA GLY A 109 7.52 -14.40 -27.28
C GLY A 109 7.37 -15.67 -28.10
N SER A 110 6.22 -15.86 -28.74
CA SER A 110 5.96 -16.96 -29.66
C SER A 110 6.81 -16.88 -30.93
N MET A 111 7.09 -15.68 -31.43
CA MET A 111 7.97 -15.46 -32.57
C MET A 111 9.47 -15.67 -32.26
N ALA A 112 9.87 -15.48 -31.00
CA ALA A 112 11.27 -15.61 -30.56
C ALA A 112 11.60 -16.99 -29.98
N GLY A 113 10.65 -17.94 -29.91
CA GLY A 113 10.87 -19.29 -29.41
C GLY A 113 11.22 -19.41 -27.92
N ILE A 114 10.94 -18.37 -27.14
CA ILE A 114 11.16 -18.32 -25.68
C ILE A 114 9.87 -18.73 -24.95
N SER A 115 9.60 -20.03 -24.94
CA SER A 115 8.48 -20.60 -24.17
C SER A 115 8.85 -20.72 -22.70
N GLY A 116 8.73 -19.67 -21.93
CA GLY A 116 9.05 -19.73 -20.50
C GLY A 116 8.97 -18.41 -19.76
N LEU A 117 8.72 -17.31 -20.47
CA LEU A 117 8.68 -15.98 -19.85
C LEU A 117 7.30 -15.64 -19.24
N SER A 118 6.28 -16.41 -19.57
CA SER A 118 4.92 -16.22 -19.05
C SER A 118 4.73 -16.62 -17.56
N SER A 119 5.69 -17.30 -16.95
CA SER A 119 5.60 -17.69 -15.54
C SER A 119 6.14 -16.66 -14.55
N LEU A 120 6.64 -15.52 -15.03
CA LEU A 120 7.21 -14.47 -14.15
C LEU A 120 6.24 -13.31 -13.87
N THR A 121 5.05 -13.32 -14.45
CA THR A 121 4.03 -12.27 -14.25
C THR A 121 2.68 -12.88 -13.88
N ASP A 122 2.66 -13.74 -12.85
CA ASP A 122 1.41 -14.10 -12.18
C ASP A 122 1.03 -12.98 -11.20
N SER A 123 0.78 -11.82 -11.74
CA SER A 123 0.04 -10.77 -11.05
C SER A 123 -1.43 -11.08 -11.28
N GLY A 124 -2.07 -11.72 -10.29
CA GLY A 124 -3.51 -11.97 -10.32
C GLY A 124 -4.29 -10.73 -10.76
N ALA A 125 -5.45 -10.93 -11.37
CA ALA A 125 -6.30 -9.82 -11.79
C ALA A 125 -6.56 -8.87 -10.59
N GLY A 126 -6.23 -7.60 -10.76
CA GLY A 126 -6.41 -6.58 -9.73
C GLY A 126 -7.08 -5.33 -10.30
N VAL A 127 -7.75 -4.60 -9.44
CA VAL A 127 -8.35 -3.31 -9.76
C VAL A 127 -7.33 -2.22 -9.44
N GLU A 128 -7.03 -1.39 -10.41
CA GLU A 128 -6.14 -0.25 -10.24
C GLU A 128 -6.81 0.85 -9.43
N CYS A 129 -6.14 1.28 -8.36
CA CYS A 129 -6.56 2.38 -7.53
C CYS A 129 -5.47 3.43 -7.48
N THR A 130 -5.87 4.70 -7.57
CA THR A 130 -4.96 5.84 -7.46
C THR A 130 -5.15 6.51 -6.12
N VAL A 131 -4.07 6.68 -5.39
CA VAL A 131 -4.01 7.36 -4.10
C VAL A 131 -3.26 8.68 -4.28
N THR A 132 -3.87 9.80 -3.93
CA THR A 132 -3.18 11.10 -3.91
C THR A 132 -2.32 11.23 -2.68
N VAL A 133 -1.18 11.88 -2.82
CA VAL A 133 -0.27 12.19 -1.71
C VAL A 133 -0.55 13.60 -1.22
N ASP A 134 -0.83 13.75 0.08
CA ASP A 134 -1.01 15.07 0.69
C ASP A 134 0.35 15.70 0.98
N ASN A 135 0.51 16.96 0.56
CA ASN A 135 1.73 17.75 0.80
C ASN A 135 3.03 17.00 0.43
N PRO A 136 3.19 16.59 -0.84
CA PRO A 136 4.41 15.93 -1.28
C PRO A 136 5.61 16.88 -1.10
N ASP A 137 6.70 16.33 -0.61
CA ASP A 137 7.97 17.06 -0.47
C ASP A 137 9.02 16.60 -1.50
N SER A 138 10.16 17.24 -1.51
CA SER A 138 11.27 16.92 -2.45
C SER A 138 11.91 15.54 -2.19
N ASN A 139 11.55 14.86 -1.11
CA ASN A 139 12.10 13.54 -0.78
C ASN A 139 11.34 12.42 -1.48
N ILE A 140 10.15 12.71 -2.01
CA ILE A 140 9.42 11.74 -2.82
C ILE A 140 9.95 11.79 -4.24
N ILE A 141 10.48 10.67 -4.71
CA ILE A 141 11.00 10.51 -6.06
C ILE A 141 10.03 9.68 -6.87
N VAL A 142 9.59 10.23 -8.00
CA VAL A 142 8.70 9.53 -8.94
C VAL A 142 9.41 8.28 -9.50
N GLY A 143 8.70 7.16 -9.56
CA GLY A 143 9.23 5.90 -10.08
C GLY A 143 9.78 4.94 -9.03
N PHE A 144 9.77 5.31 -7.74
CA PHE A 144 10.08 4.40 -6.65
C PHE A 144 8.83 3.74 -6.08
N ASP A 145 9.04 2.57 -5.48
CA ASP A 145 7.99 1.82 -4.81
C ASP A 145 7.59 2.48 -3.47
N ALA A 146 6.32 2.35 -3.13
CA ALA A 146 5.77 2.82 -1.86
C ALA A 146 4.76 1.81 -1.31
N ASP A 147 4.81 1.62 0.00
CA ASP A 147 3.81 0.82 0.72
C ASP A 147 2.61 1.69 1.08
N VAL A 148 1.42 1.24 0.72
CA VAL A 148 0.17 1.97 0.99
C VAL A 148 -0.70 1.18 1.96
N GLN A 149 -1.00 1.78 3.10
CA GLN A 149 -1.95 1.27 4.08
C GLN A 149 -3.25 2.06 4.00
N ILE A 150 -4.33 1.40 3.59
CA ILE A 150 -5.66 2.01 3.47
C ILE A 150 -6.41 1.84 4.79
N ILE A 151 -6.91 2.95 5.34
CA ILE A 151 -7.68 2.95 6.58
C ILE A 151 -9.15 2.66 6.24
N THR A 152 -9.56 1.40 6.36
CA THR A 152 -10.92 0.95 6.03
C THR A 152 -11.95 1.25 7.11
N GLY A 153 -11.50 1.57 8.32
CA GLY A 153 -12.37 1.95 9.42
C GLY A 153 -11.60 2.43 10.64
N THR A 154 -12.20 3.35 11.38
CA THR A 154 -11.68 3.84 12.65
C THR A 154 -12.68 3.56 13.76
N TYR A 155 -12.22 2.89 14.79
CA TYR A 155 -13.03 2.55 15.98
C TYR A 155 -12.47 3.27 17.19
N ASN A 156 -13.26 4.19 17.75
CA ASN A 156 -12.87 4.93 18.93
C ASN A 156 -13.39 4.27 20.20
N ASN A 157 -12.66 4.44 21.31
CA ASN A 157 -13.04 3.94 22.65
C ASN A 157 -13.28 2.41 22.70
N VAL A 158 -12.46 1.66 22.00
CA VAL A 158 -12.54 0.19 21.96
C VAL A 158 -11.46 -0.43 22.85
N THR A 159 -11.80 -1.54 23.48
CA THR A 159 -10.78 -2.40 24.11
C THR A 159 -10.06 -3.18 23.05
N SER A 160 -8.75 -2.99 22.93
CA SER A 160 -7.92 -3.71 21.97
C SER A 160 -6.88 -4.56 22.65
N VAL A 161 -6.56 -5.70 22.06
CA VAL A 161 -5.50 -6.60 22.51
C VAL A 161 -4.57 -6.93 21.35
N PRO A 162 -3.25 -7.10 21.59
CA PRO A 162 -2.32 -7.52 20.54
C PRO A 162 -2.75 -8.83 19.89
N ILE A 163 -2.50 -9.00 18.60
CA ILE A 163 -2.80 -10.25 17.88
C ILE A 163 -2.12 -11.44 18.56
N GLU A 164 -0.89 -11.26 19.00
CA GLU A 164 -0.07 -12.29 19.65
C GLU A 164 -0.64 -12.80 20.98
N SER A 165 -1.51 -12.02 21.65
CA SER A 165 -2.12 -12.37 22.92
C SER A 165 -3.36 -13.25 22.79
N ILE A 166 -3.88 -13.43 21.56
CA ILE A 166 -5.07 -14.25 21.31
C ILE A 166 -4.65 -15.65 20.87
N SER A 167 -5.11 -16.64 21.63
CA SER A 167 -5.03 -18.04 21.27
C SER A 167 -6.25 -18.44 20.45
N LEU A 168 -6.01 -18.92 19.22
CA LEU A 168 -7.03 -19.40 18.31
C LEU A 168 -7.15 -20.92 18.49
N GLU A 169 -8.29 -21.38 18.98
CA GLU A 169 -8.60 -22.81 19.14
C GLU A 169 -9.82 -23.18 18.29
N LYS A 170 -10.09 -24.50 18.19
CA LYS A 170 -11.20 -25.00 17.39
C LYS A 170 -12.56 -24.47 17.88
N ASP A 171 -12.66 -24.19 19.18
CA ASP A 171 -13.90 -23.80 19.84
C ASP A 171 -14.04 -22.27 20.01
N GLY A 172 -13.01 -21.50 19.64
CA GLY A 172 -13.11 -20.06 19.75
C GLY A 172 -11.77 -19.34 19.95
N LYS A 173 -11.89 -18.08 20.33
CA LYS A 173 -10.77 -17.19 20.63
C LYS A 173 -10.64 -16.98 22.12
N TYR A 174 -9.44 -17.12 22.64
CA TYR A 174 -9.16 -17.06 24.07
C TYR A 174 -8.01 -16.09 24.35
N VAL A 175 -8.03 -15.48 25.53
CA VAL A 175 -6.97 -14.67 26.08
C VAL A 175 -6.64 -15.20 27.46
N TYR A 176 -5.38 -15.15 27.84
CA TYR A 176 -4.91 -15.56 29.15
C TYR A 176 -4.84 -14.37 30.09
N LEU A 177 -5.77 -14.32 31.04
CA LEU A 177 -5.93 -13.26 32.04
C LEU A 177 -5.05 -13.54 33.23
N TYR A 178 -4.23 -12.57 33.63
CA TYR A 178 -3.36 -12.68 34.80
C TYR A 178 -4.02 -12.06 36.04
N ASN A 179 -4.20 -12.85 37.10
CA ASN A 179 -4.66 -12.42 38.42
C ASN A 179 -3.46 -12.18 39.34
N GLU A 180 -3.21 -10.91 39.67
CA GLU A 180 -2.06 -10.54 40.56
C GLU A 180 -2.23 -11.04 41.98
N LYS A 181 -3.46 -11.16 42.51
CA LYS A 181 -3.68 -11.54 43.92
C LYS A 181 -3.36 -13.00 44.16
N GLU A 182 -3.63 -13.83 43.19
CA GLU A 182 -3.48 -15.28 43.26
C GLU A 182 -2.26 -15.80 42.51
N ASN A 183 -1.59 -14.93 41.75
CA ASN A 183 -0.54 -15.30 40.82
C ASN A 183 -0.95 -16.44 39.88
N THR A 184 -2.17 -16.35 39.38
CA THR A 184 -2.75 -17.33 38.47
C THR A 184 -3.01 -16.71 37.10
N VAL A 185 -2.92 -17.53 36.07
CA VAL A 185 -3.35 -17.20 34.72
C VAL A 185 -4.57 -18.05 34.41
N THR A 186 -5.63 -17.40 33.93
CA THR A 186 -6.89 -18.06 33.60
C THR A 186 -7.21 -17.84 32.12
N LYS A 187 -7.52 -18.92 31.44
CA LYS A 187 -7.99 -18.89 30.04
C LYS A 187 -9.42 -18.32 29.99
N THR A 188 -9.59 -17.23 29.29
CA THR A 188 -10.88 -16.53 29.20
C THR A 188 -11.32 -16.42 27.74
N ALA A 189 -12.53 -16.86 27.45
CA ALA A 189 -13.12 -16.74 26.12
C ALA A 189 -13.41 -15.27 25.82
N VAL A 190 -13.06 -14.83 24.62
CA VAL A 190 -13.26 -13.44 24.17
C VAL A 190 -14.02 -13.38 22.86
N THR A 191 -14.89 -12.39 22.76
CA THR A 191 -15.55 -12.04 21.51
C THR A 191 -14.79 -10.91 20.86
N THR A 192 -14.33 -11.14 19.63
CA THR A 192 -13.58 -10.14 18.86
C THR A 192 -14.49 -9.48 17.84
N GLY A 193 -14.24 -8.19 17.60
CA GLY A 193 -14.85 -7.38 16.55
C GLY A 193 -13.86 -7.11 15.40
N ALA A 194 -13.62 -5.83 15.12
CA ALA A 194 -12.69 -5.41 14.08
C ALA A 194 -11.25 -5.87 14.36
N THR A 195 -10.49 -6.03 13.29
CA THR A 195 -9.09 -6.48 13.33
C THR A 195 -8.24 -5.47 12.58
N SER A 196 -7.08 -5.14 13.14
CA SER A 196 -6.01 -4.43 12.44
C SER A 196 -4.80 -5.36 12.27
N ASP A 197 -3.74 -4.88 11.62
CA ASP A 197 -2.49 -5.64 11.43
C ASP A 197 -1.79 -6.02 12.75
N THR A 198 -2.08 -5.30 13.84
CA THR A 198 -1.38 -5.47 15.13
C THR A 198 -2.30 -5.83 16.28
N ALA A 199 -3.61 -5.63 16.17
CA ALA A 199 -4.53 -5.78 17.28
C ALA A 199 -5.92 -6.26 16.87
N TYR A 200 -6.58 -6.97 17.80
CA TYR A 200 -8.00 -7.29 17.73
C TYR A 200 -8.80 -6.36 18.65
N GLN A 201 -9.92 -5.87 18.16
CA GLN A 201 -10.94 -5.31 19.03
C GLN A 201 -11.60 -6.42 19.84
N VAL A 202 -11.73 -6.24 21.15
CA VAL A 202 -12.48 -7.15 22.03
C VAL A 202 -13.80 -6.47 22.39
N THR A 203 -14.90 -7.14 22.07
CA THR A 203 -16.26 -6.66 22.34
C THR A 203 -16.87 -7.33 23.60
N GLY A 204 -16.28 -8.44 24.05
CA GLY A 204 -16.74 -9.15 25.25
C GLY A 204 -15.66 -10.07 25.81
N GLY A 205 -15.76 -10.38 27.11
CA GLY A 205 -14.85 -11.27 27.82
C GLY A 205 -13.72 -10.59 28.59
N LEU A 206 -13.43 -9.30 28.31
CA LEU A 206 -12.41 -8.53 29.03
C LEU A 206 -12.97 -7.20 29.54
N LYS A 207 -12.36 -6.69 30.60
CA LYS A 207 -12.62 -5.37 31.16
C LYS A 207 -11.40 -4.47 30.99
N VAL A 208 -11.64 -3.18 30.87
CA VAL A 208 -10.55 -2.19 30.85
C VAL A 208 -9.76 -2.27 32.16
N GLY A 209 -8.45 -2.45 32.04
CA GLY A 209 -7.55 -2.61 33.20
C GLY A 209 -7.15 -4.06 33.51
N ASP A 210 -7.77 -5.03 32.86
CA ASP A 210 -7.35 -6.42 32.97
C ASP A 210 -5.92 -6.62 32.43
N LYS A 211 -5.12 -7.41 33.12
CA LYS A 211 -3.77 -7.76 32.72
C LYS A 211 -3.78 -9.07 31.95
N ILE A 212 -3.24 -9.05 30.76
CA ILE A 212 -3.22 -10.21 29.86
C ILE A 212 -1.78 -10.67 29.60
N VAL A 213 -1.61 -11.92 29.27
CA VAL A 213 -0.34 -12.46 28.78
C VAL A 213 -0.18 -12.04 27.32
N ALA A 214 0.85 -11.25 27.03
CA ALA A 214 1.08 -10.70 25.68
C ALA A 214 1.40 -11.80 24.65
N THR A 215 2.19 -12.79 25.05
CA THR A 215 2.58 -13.91 24.17
C THR A 215 2.39 -15.21 24.96
N PRO A 216 1.21 -15.87 24.86
CA PRO A 216 0.99 -17.12 25.52
C PRO A 216 1.88 -18.22 24.94
N ALA A 217 2.43 -19.06 25.80
CA ALA A 217 3.18 -20.22 25.35
C ALA A 217 2.26 -21.29 24.79
N SER A 218 2.71 -22.02 23.79
CA SER A 218 1.96 -23.11 23.15
C SER A 218 1.65 -24.29 24.11
N ASP A 219 2.34 -24.32 25.27
CA ASP A 219 2.23 -25.38 26.28
C ASP A 219 1.11 -25.15 27.30
N TYR A 220 0.40 -24.03 27.19
CA TYR A 220 -0.72 -23.73 28.07
C TYR A 220 -1.91 -24.65 27.75
N LYS A 221 -1.98 -25.79 28.46
CA LYS A 221 -3.03 -26.82 28.24
C LYS A 221 -4.15 -26.76 29.28
N GLU A 222 -3.90 -26.09 30.40
CA GLU A 222 -4.86 -26.01 31.52
C GLU A 222 -5.61 -24.67 31.46
N ASP A 223 -6.87 -24.68 31.87
CA ASP A 223 -7.70 -23.49 31.90
C ASP A 223 -7.25 -22.48 32.97
N THR A 224 -6.60 -22.96 34.03
CA THR A 224 -6.05 -22.11 35.11
C THR A 224 -4.80 -22.74 35.67
N PHE A 225 -3.71 -21.98 35.75
CA PHE A 225 -2.44 -22.42 36.31
C PHE A 225 -1.74 -21.30 37.08
N LYS A 226 -0.90 -21.70 38.04
CA LYS A 226 -0.08 -20.73 38.81
C LYS A 226 1.17 -20.36 38.02
N VAL A 227 1.47 -19.06 38.01
CA VAL A 227 2.66 -18.52 37.37
C VAL A 227 3.54 -17.81 38.38
N LYS A 228 4.86 -17.84 38.17
CA LYS A 228 5.80 -17.02 38.90
C LYS A 228 6.23 -15.87 38.00
N VAL A 229 5.85 -14.66 38.36
CA VAL A 229 6.32 -13.46 37.67
C VAL A 229 7.79 -13.29 37.92
N VAL A 230 8.56 -13.20 36.85
CA VAL A 230 10.00 -12.93 36.89
C VAL A 230 10.27 -11.65 36.11
N ASP A 231 10.91 -10.70 36.77
CA ASP A 231 11.29 -9.46 36.10
C ASP A 231 12.23 -9.74 34.94
N LYS A 232 12.13 -8.96 33.89
CA LYS A 232 12.90 -9.12 32.65
C LYS A 232 14.42 -9.15 32.90
N ALA A 233 14.91 -8.43 33.91
CA ALA A 233 16.28 -8.43 34.32
C ALA A 233 16.71 -9.79 34.92
N THR A 234 15.89 -10.40 35.77
CA THR A 234 16.13 -11.70 36.42
C THR A 234 16.04 -12.85 35.41
N ALA A 235 15.10 -12.76 34.44
CA ALA A 235 14.99 -13.74 33.37
C ALA A 235 16.25 -13.78 32.48
N LYS A 236 16.80 -12.61 32.17
CA LYS A 236 18.02 -12.47 31.36
C LYS A 236 19.25 -13.03 32.08
N ALA A 237 19.36 -12.81 33.40
CA ALA A 237 20.46 -13.37 34.22
C ALA A 237 20.39 -14.91 34.28
N LYS A 238 19.20 -15.50 34.40
CA LYS A 238 19.02 -16.96 34.47
C LYS A 238 19.31 -17.63 33.12
N ALA A 239 18.98 -16.99 32.00
CA ALA A 239 19.31 -17.48 30.65
C ALA A 239 20.84 -17.45 30.39
N ALA A 240 21.58 -16.51 30.99
CA ALA A 240 23.02 -16.40 30.88
C ALA A 240 23.79 -17.40 31.77
N SER A 241 23.19 -17.88 32.87
CA SER A 241 23.80 -18.83 33.80
C SER A 241 23.52 -20.31 33.51
N GLY A 242 22.74 -20.59 32.50
CA GLY A 242 22.33 -21.94 32.08
C GLY A 242 23.13 -22.52 30.91
N LYS A 243 24.43 -22.18 30.78
CA LYS A 243 25.36 -22.81 29.83
C LYS A 243 26.38 -23.64 30.56
#